data_11ed967cb47a286014924209e3bbb196
#
_entry.id   11ed967cb47a286014924209e3bbb196
#
_cell.length_a   1.000
_cell.length_b   1.000
_cell.length_c   1.000
_cell.angle_alpha   90.00
_cell.angle_beta   90.00
_cell.angle_gamma   90.00
#
_symmetry.space_group_name_H-M   'P 1'
#
loop_
_entity.id
_entity.type
_entity.pdbx_description
1 polymer ?
#
loop_
_entity_poly.entity_id
_entity_poly.type
_entity_poly.pdbx_seq_one_letter_code
_entity_poly.pdbx_strand_id
1 'polypeptide(L)'
;LRQVRAPLNGMFPFIPGGPDQFEIHRGTYGYPIEGSDARVLDALARLEDADAWGRIRRALAGGIAALTSAVPDLSVPDLTVHLTVGDPGDAYFMDEIQGLSAFGGMSGYIEITVWPHDVVLDRLEAIAVHELHHNVRYGPGGVAWDPMRVQLGEQVVAEGLADAFAAELYGERGWTHFVDDASHGHDVVGKVRQALDISGMQHFMPWILGDA
;
A
#
# COMPACT_ATOMS: atom_id res chain seq x y z
N LEU A 1 16.67 -15.69 -6.12
CA LEU A 1 15.32 -16.26 -6.01
C LEU A 1 15.05 -16.91 -4.65
N ARG A 2 15.94 -17.76 -4.08
CA ARG A 2 15.73 -18.38 -2.74
C ARG A 2 15.72 -17.34 -1.60
N GLN A 3 16.46 -16.26 -1.70
CA GLN A 3 16.57 -15.22 -0.66
C GLN A 3 15.32 -14.30 -0.62
N VAL A 4 14.60 -14.19 -1.74
CA VAL A 4 13.37 -13.40 -1.82
C VAL A 4 12.14 -14.22 -1.38
N ARG A 5 12.16 -15.53 -1.56
CA ARG A 5 11.03 -16.40 -1.21
C ARG A 5 10.71 -16.44 0.29
N ALA A 6 11.71 -16.43 1.16
CA ALA A 6 11.47 -16.61 2.59
C ALA A 6 10.66 -15.44 3.23
N PRO A 7 10.96 -14.16 2.95
CA PRO A 7 10.15 -13.06 3.43
C PRO A 7 8.71 -13.07 2.86
N LEU A 8 8.54 -13.28 1.55
CA LEU A 8 7.23 -13.36 0.91
C LEU A 8 6.38 -14.52 1.47
N ASN A 9 7.00 -15.66 1.80
CA ASN A 9 6.32 -16.78 2.46
C ASN A 9 5.78 -16.45 3.85
N GLY A 10 6.41 -15.51 4.55
CA GLY A 10 5.94 -15.05 5.85
C GLY A 10 4.70 -14.14 5.70
N MET A 11 4.67 -13.31 4.66
CA MET A 11 3.57 -12.39 4.37
C MET A 11 2.31 -13.17 3.91
N PHE A 12 2.50 -14.11 2.99
CA PHE A 12 1.41 -14.93 2.45
C PHE A 12 1.61 -16.38 2.88
N PRO A 13 1.07 -16.79 4.04
CA PRO A 13 1.17 -18.17 4.48
C PRO A 13 0.57 -19.09 3.41
N PHE A 14 1.26 -20.19 3.17
CA PHE A 14 0.86 -21.17 2.16
C PHE A 14 -0.62 -21.55 2.30
N ILE A 15 -1.41 -21.16 1.30
CA ILE A 15 -2.79 -21.58 1.15
C ILE A 15 -2.79 -22.70 0.11
N PRO A 16 -3.14 -23.95 0.46
CA PRO A 16 -3.21 -25.03 -0.50
C PRO A 16 -4.10 -24.67 -1.69
N GLY A 17 -3.53 -24.66 -2.91
CA GLY A 17 -4.23 -24.26 -4.14
C GLY A 17 -4.39 -22.75 -4.34
N GLY A 18 -3.80 -21.92 -3.47
CA GLY A 18 -3.68 -20.47 -3.67
C GLY A 18 -2.55 -20.09 -4.63
N PRO A 19 -2.47 -18.79 -5.00
CA PRO A 19 -1.42 -18.29 -5.87
C PRO A 19 -0.04 -18.48 -5.23
N ASP A 20 0.98 -18.73 -6.05
CA ASP A 20 2.36 -18.70 -5.57
C ASP A 20 2.83 -17.23 -5.42
N GLN A 21 3.96 -17.03 -4.73
CA GLN A 21 4.48 -15.69 -4.42
C GLN A 21 4.87 -14.88 -5.65
N PHE A 22 5.21 -15.55 -6.75
CA PHE A 22 5.51 -14.88 -8.00
C PHE A 22 4.24 -14.43 -8.73
N GLU A 23 3.15 -15.19 -8.57
CA GLU A 23 1.83 -14.78 -9.04
C GLU A 23 1.32 -13.58 -8.24
N ILE A 24 1.54 -13.57 -6.92
CA ILE A 24 1.22 -12.42 -6.07
C ILE A 24 2.07 -11.22 -6.48
N HIS A 25 3.39 -11.36 -6.61
CA HIS A 25 4.29 -10.29 -7.04
C HIS A 25 3.87 -9.69 -8.39
N ARG A 26 3.47 -10.51 -9.35
CA ARG A 26 2.93 -10.03 -10.62
C ARG A 26 1.57 -9.35 -10.48
N GLY A 27 0.70 -9.90 -9.62
CA GLY A 27 -0.62 -9.33 -9.33
C GLY A 27 -0.57 -8.02 -8.54
N THR A 28 0.58 -7.69 -7.92
CA THR A 28 0.87 -6.42 -7.25
C THR A 28 1.80 -5.52 -8.09
N TYR A 29 1.74 -5.65 -9.41
CA TYR A 29 2.49 -4.86 -10.38
C TYR A 29 4.02 -5.03 -10.34
N GLY A 30 4.52 -6.11 -9.72
CA GLY A 30 5.95 -6.35 -9.60
C GLY A 30 6.62 -6.59 -10.96
N TYR A 31 7.85 -6.09 -11.11
CA TYR A 31 8.64 -6.26 -12.32
C TYR A 31 8.79 -7.74 -12.70
N PRO A 32 8.67 -8.12 -13.99
CA PRO A 32 8.84 -9.51 -14.43
C PRO A 32 10.18 -10.10 -13.98
N ILE A 33 10.12 -11.29 -13.37
CA ILE A 33 11.30 -11.95 -12.78
C ILE A 33 12.13 -12.66 -13.85
N GLU A 34 11.50 -12.97 -14.99
CA GLU A 34 12.12 -13.63 -16.13
C GLU A 34 12.86 -12.60 -17.00
N GLY A 35 14.16 -12.66 -16.97
CA GLY A 35 15.02 -11.81 -17.78
C GLY A 35 15.80 -10.79 -16.96
N SER A 36 16.87 -10.28 -17.54
CA SER A 36 17.60 -9.10 -17.05
C SER A 36 17.33 -7.94 -17.99
N ASP A 37 16.68 -6.92 -17.49
CA ASP A 37 16.44 -5.67 -18.24
C ASP A 37 17.26 -4.56 -17.58
N ALA A 38 17.94 -3.76 -18.37
CA ALA A 38 18.72 -2.61 -17.88
C ALA A 38 17.83 -1.64 -17.08
N ARG A 39 16.56 -1.49 -17.46
CA ARG A 39 15.61 -0.60 -16.77
C ARG A 39 15.42 -0.95 -15.30
N VAL A 40 15.36 -2.24 -14.94
CA VAL A 40 15.20 -2.65 -13.55
C VAL A 40 16.47 -2.34 -12.73
N LEU A 41 17.65 -2.48 -13.34
CA LEU A 41 18.91 -2.13 -12.68
C LEU A 41 19.02 -0.62 -12.47
N ASP A 42 18.64 0.19 -13.45
CA ASP A 42 18.59 1.64 -13.34
C ASP A 42 17.55 2.08 -12.27
N ALA A 43 16.39 1.42 -12.21
CA ALA A 43 15.39 1.67 -11.18
C ALA A 43 15.92 1.34 -9.77
N LEU A 44 16.60 0.21 -9.61
CA LEU A 44 17.23 -0.17 -8.34
C LEU A 44 18.32 0.84 -7.94
N ALA A 45 19.17 1.26 -8.88
CA ALA A 45 20.18 2.30 -8.62
C ALA A 45 19.54 3.62 -8.16
N ARG A 46 18.44 4.05 -8.78
CA ARG A 46 17.69 5.24 -8.33
C ARG A 46 17.13 5.09 -6.92
N LEU A 47 16.64 3.91 -6.53
CA LEU A 47 16.20 3.66 -5.15
C LEU A 47 17.35 3.70 -4.15
N GLU A 48 18.53 3.16 -4.53
CA GLU A 48 19.75 3.21 -3.73
C GLU A 48 20.23 4.66 -3.56
N ASP A 49 20.36 5.40 -4.65
CA ASP A 49 20.80 6.81 -4.65
C ASP A 49 19.87 7.71 -3.82
N ALA A 50 18.57 7.39 -3.82
CA ALA A 50 17.57 8.09 -3.01
C ALA A 50 17.53 7.65 -1.54
N ASP A 51 18.37 6.71 -1.09
CA ASP A 51 18.31 6.08 0.24
C ASP A 51 16.90 5.57 0.60
N ALA A 52 16.19 4.97 -0.37
CA ALA A 52 14.78 4.63 -0.23
C ALA A 52 14.50 3.76 1.00
N TRP A 53 15.29 2.71 1.22
CA TRP A 53 15.14 1.83 2.40
C TRP A 53 15.39 2.55 3.73
N GLY A 54 16.39 3.44 3.77
CA GLY A 54 16.69 4.25 4.94
C GLY A 54 15.58 5.26 5.24
N ARG A 55 15.04 5.90 4.21
CA ARG A 55 13.91 6.85 4.30
C ARG A 55 12.66 6.16 4.85
N ILE A 56 12.25 5.03 4.25
CA ILE A 56 11.10 4.24 4.72
C ILE A 56 11.29 3.82 6.18
N ARG A 57 12.46 3.31 6.54
CA ARG A 57 12.74 2.91 7.93
C ARG A 57 12.58 4.05 8.92
N ARG A 58 13.10 5.24 8.58
CA ARG A 58 12.96 6.44 9.44
C ARG A 58 11.51 6.91 9.52
N ALA A 59 10.78 6.88 8.41
CA ALA A 59 9.37 7.23 8.38
C ALA A 59 8.54 6.32 9.27
N LEU A 60 8.72 5.00 9.16
CA LEU A 60 8.03 4.03 10.01
C LEU A 60 8.36 4.23 11.49
N ALA A 61 9.63 4.46 11.83
CA ALA A 61 10.01 4.74 13.22
C ALA A 61 9.33 6.02 13.76
N GLY A 62 9.26 7.08 12.95
CA GLY A 62 8.55 8.32 13.29
C GLY A 62 7.04 8.11 13.43
N GLY A 63 6.43 7.38 12.51
CA GLY A 63 5.02 7.04 12.55
C GLY A 63 4.65 6.19 13.78
N ILE A 64 5.45 5.18 14.11
CA ILE A 64 5.28 4.39 15.34
C ILE A 64 5.35 5.28 16.59
N ALA A 65 6.33 6.18 16.64
CA ALA A 65 6.48 7.10 17.76
C ALA A 65 5.26 8.03 17.91
N ALA A 66 4.71 8.54 16.80
CA ALA A 66 3.50 9.36 16.79
C ALA A 66 2.28 8.58 17.30
N LEU A 67 2.05 7.37 16.77
CA LEU A 67 0.94 6.51 17.18
C LEU A 67 1.03 6.11 18.66
N THR A 68 2.20 5.68 19.14
CA THR A 68 2.39 5.27 20.54
C THR A 68 2.35 6.44 21.52
N SER A 69 2.68 7.66 21.06
CA SER A 69 2.48 8.88 21.84
C SER A 69 0.99 9.20 22.03
N ALA A 70 0.18 8.99 21.01
CA ALA A 70 -1.26 9.23 21.04
C ALA A 70 -2.01 8.12 21.80
N VAL A 71 -1.55 6.87 21.68
CA VAL A 71 -2.14 5.69 22.31
C VAL A 71 -1.04 4.89 23.03
N PRO A 72 -0.78 5.18 24.32
CA PRO A 72 0.37 4.62 25.06
C PRO A 72 0.41 3.08 25.13
N ASP A 73 -0.74 2.43 25.14
CA ASP A 73 -0.86 0.95 25.22
C ASP A 73 -0.98 0.29 23.85
N LEU A 74 -0.70 1.03 22.77
CA LEU A 74 -0.78 0.53 21.41
C LEU A 74 0.25 -0.58 21.17
N SER A 75 -0.22 -1.74 20.74
CA SER A 75 0.66 -2.83 20.30
C SER A 75 1.01 -2.68 18.83
N VAL A 76 2.26 -2.42 18.54
CA VAL A 76 2.78 -2.39 17.16
C VAL A 76 3.57 -3.67 16.92
N PRO A 77 3.25 -4.48 15.89
CA PRO A 77 4.00 -5.68 15.56
C PRO A 77 5.39 -5.36 15.04
N ASP A 78 6.29 -6.33 15.09
CA ASP A 78 7.55 -6.26 14.32
C ASP A 78 7.20 -6.20 12.82
N LEU A 79 7.80 -5.24 12.11
CA LEU A 79 7.48 -4.98 10.71
C LEU A 79 8.54 -5.55 9.78
N THR A 80 8.08 -6.34 8.80
CA THR A 80 8.85 -6.70 7.61
C THR A 80 8.33 -5.88 6.43
N VAL A 81 9.20 -5.10 5.81
CA VAL A 81 8.85 -4.24 4.67
C VAL A 81 9.51 -4.76 3.40
N HIS A 82 8.70 -4.99 2.38
CA HIS A 82 9.14 -5.32 1.03
C HIS A 82 9.04 -4.06 0.16
N LEU A 83 10.18 -3.54 -0.29
CA LEU A 83 10.24 -2.52 -1.33
C LEU A 83 10.66 -3.19 -2.62
N THR A 84 9.78 -3.21 -3.61
CA THR A 84 9.97 -3.87 -4.90
C THR A 84 9.89 -2.87 -6.05
N VAL A 85 10.54 -3.21 -7.17
CA VAL A 85 10.42 -2.44 -8.41
C VAL A 85 9.20 -2.94 -9.16
N GLY A 86 8.33 -2.02 -9.55
CA GLY A 86 7.14 -2.29 -10.35
C GLY A 86 7.44 -2.41 -11.85
N ASP A 87 6.49 -2.94 -12.60
CA ASP A 87 6.60 -3.08 -14.05
C ASP A 87 6.18 -1.81 -14.79
N PRO A 88 7.11 -1.06 -15.38
CA PRO A 88 6.78 0.13 -16.17
C PRO A 88 6.08 -0.20 -17.51
N GLY A 89 5.90 -1.46 -17.84
CA GLY A 89 5.11 -1.92 -18.97
C GLY A 89 3.63 -2.12 -18.66
N ASP A 90 3.25 -2.11 -17.39
CA ASP A 90 1.86 -2.18 -16.97
C ASP A 90 1.22 -0.78 -17.05
N ALA A 91 0.29 -0.61 -18.00
CA ALA A 91 -0.35 0.69 -18.25
C ALA A 91 -1.18 1.18 -17.06
N TYR A 92 -1.92 0.30 -16.38
CA TYR A 92 -2.70 0.69 -15.21
C TYR A 92 -1.80 1.16 -14.08
N PHE A 93 -0.74 0.42 -13.80
CA PHE A 93 0.25 0.79 -12.80
C PHE A 93 0.90 2.16 -13.08
N MET A 94 1.25 2.42 -14.35
CA MET A 94 1.94 3.66 -14.70
C MET A 94 1.01 4.85 -14.91
N ASP A 95 -0.12 4.66 -15.54
CA ASP A 95 -0.98 5.75 -15.99
C ASP A 95 -2.06 6.09 -14.94
N GLU A 96 -2.67 5.07 -14.31
CA GLU A 96 -3.77 5.29 -13.35
C GLU A 96 -3.25 5.49 -11.92
N ILE A 97 -2.38 4.58 -11.42
CA ILE A 97 -1.84 4.70 -10.05
C ILE A 97 -0.42 5.27 -10.00
N GLN A 98 0.04 5.81 -11.15
CA GLN A 98 1.25 6.62 -11.27
C GLN A 98 2.52 5.96 -10.69
N GLY A 99 2.65 4.66 -10.88
CA GLY A 99 3.86 3.91 -10.53
C GLY A 99 4.05 3.66 -9.02
N LEU A 100 2.97 3.75 -8.22
CA LEU A 100 3.01 3.48 -6.79
C LEU A 100 1.82 2.62 -6.37
N SER A 101 2.11 1.43 -5.84
CA SER A 101 1.15 0.55 -5.18
C SER A 101 1.72 0.09 -3.85
N ALA A 102 0.87 0.01 -2.82
CA ALA A 102 1.30 -0.50 -1.53
C ALA A 102 0.19 -1.27 -0.83
N PHE A 103 0.57 -2.08 0.14
CA PHE A 103 -0.35 -2.87 0.93
C PHE A 103 0.19 -3.09 2.35
N GLY A 104 -0.53 -2.62 3.35
CA GLY A 104 -0.24 -2.78 4.79
C GLY A 104 -1.34 -3.51 5.57
N GLY A 105 -2.33 -4.07 4.88
CA GLY A 105 -3.50 -4.71 5.53
C GLY A 105 -3.20 -6.02 6.27
N MET A 106 -1.96 -6.51 6.23
CA MET A 106 -1.54 -7.74 6.91
C MET A 106 -0.57 -7.43 8.04
N SER A 107 -0.98 -7.69 9.28
CA SER A 107 -0.20 -7.38 10.49
C SER A 107 1.24 -7.92 10.41
N GLY A 108 2.21 -7.06 10.64
CA GLY A 108 3.64 -7.35 10.59
C GLY A 108 4.29 -7.27 9.20
N TYR A 109 3.51 -6.99 8.15
CA TYR A 109 4.03 -6.92 6.78
C TYR A 109 3.53 -5.68 6.04
N ILE A 110 4.43 -5.01 5.33
CA ILE A 110 4.13 -3.92 4.41
C ILE A 110 4.81 -4.22 3.08
N GLU A 111 4.06 -4.20 1.99
CA GLU A 111 4.58 -4.27 0.63
C GLU A 111 4.46 -2.89 -0.03
N ILE A 112 5.52 -2.44 -0.70
CA ILE A 112 5.54 -1.19 -1.46
C ILE A 112 6.16 -1.51 -2.82
N THR A 113 5.38 -1.37 -3.88
CA THR A 113 5.81 -1.59 -5.27
C THR A 113 5.90 -0.23 -5.96
N VAL A 114 7.06 0.10 -6.48
CA VAL A 114 7.33 1.43 -7.05
C VAL A 114 8.01 1.36 -8.41
N TRP A 115 7.64 2.27 -9.30
CA TRP A 115 8.51 2.71 -10.37
C TRP A 115 9.12 4.05 -9.94
N PRO A 116 10.46 4.12 -9.68
CA PRO A 116 11.07 5.21 -8.92
C PRO A 116 11.29 6.49 -9.75
N HIS A 117 10.21 7.11 -10.24
CA HIS A 117 10.27 8.47 -10.76
C HIS A 117 10.11 9.50 -9.64
N ASP A 118 10.32 10.77 -9.93
CA ASP A 118 10.47 11.83 -8.92
C ASP A 118 9.23 11.99 -8.03
N VAL A 119 8.02 11.89 -8.60
CA VAL A 119 6.76 11.98 -7.84
C VAL A 119 6.64 10.86 -6.82
N VAL A 120 6.98 9.62 -7.21
CA VAL A 120 6.95 8.46 -6.31
C VAL A 120 8.03 8.58 -5.24
N LEU A 121 9.25 8.98 -5.63
CA LEU A 121 10.34 9.17 -4.67
C LEU A 121 10.02 10.24 -3.63
N ASP A 122 9.29 11.31 -4.01
CA ASP A 122 8.87 12.36 -3.06
C ASP A 122 7.84 11.89 -2.04
N ARG A 123 7.16 10.77 -2.29
CA ARG A 123 6.06 10.23 -1.46
C ARG A 123 6.41 8.98 -0.67
N LEU A 124 7.64 8.49 -0.74
CA LEU A 124 8.04 7.22 -0.10
C LEU A 124 7.77 7.19 1.41
N GLU A 125 8.02 8.27 2.11
CA GLU A 125 7.77 8.37 3.54
C GLU A 125 6.27 8.36 3.84
N ALA A 126 5.51 9.11 3.06
CA ALA A 126 4.08 9.27 3.26
C ALA A 126 3.34 7.94 3.03
N ILE A 127 3.64 7.22 1.93
CA ILE A 127 3.03 5.91 1.69
C ILE A 127 3.44 4.88 2.75
N ALA A 128 4.68 4.92 3.24
CA ALA A 128 5.12 4.02 4.30
C ALA A 128 4.32 4.19 5.59
N VAL A 129 4.00 5.43 5.99
CA VAL A 129 3.19 5.66 7.20
C VAL A 129 1.69 5.46 6.95
N HIS A 130 1.20 5.67 5.74
CA HIS A 130 -0.14 5.28 5.32
C HIS A 130 -0.33 3.75 5.55
N GLU A 131 0.56 2.95 5.02
CA GLU A 131 0.52 1.49 5.19
C GLU A 131 0.78 1.03 6.64
N LEU A 132 1.59 1.78 7.38
CA LEU A 132 1.76 1.56 8.82
C LEU A 132 0.42 1.73 9.56
N HIS A 133 -0.38 2.73 9.19
CA HIS A 133 -1.69 2.94 9.81
C HIS A 133 -2.61 1.73 9.60
N HIS A 134 -2.68 1.19 8.37
CA HIS A 134 -3.41 -0.05 8.11
C HIS A 134 -2.87 -1.22 8.95
N ASN A 135 -1.56 -1.37 9.00
CA ASN A 135 -0.89 -2.46 9.71
C ASN A 135 -1.22 -2.47 11.20
N VAL A 136 -1.22 -1.30 11.83
CA VAL A 136 -1.59 -1.14 13.23
C VAL A 136 -3.10 -1.31 13.43
N ARG A 137 -3.93 -0.73 12.55
CA ARG A 137 -5.39 -0.84 12.62
C ARG A 137 -5.88 -2.29 12.58
N TYR A 138 -5.27 -3.11 11.75
CA TYR A 138 -5.61 -4.53 11.57
C TYR A 138 -4.69 -5.47 12.39
N GLY A 139 -3.86 -4.90 13.24
CA GLY A 139 -2.96 -5.62 14.13
C GLY A 139 -3.65 -6.19 15.38
N PRO A 140 -2.88 -6.80 16.29
CA PRO A 140 -3.39 -7.39 17.52
C PRO A 140 -4.15 -6.36 18.38
N GLY A 141 -5.40 -6.66 18.71
CA GLY A 141 -6.28 -5.77 19.48
C GLY A 141 -6.97 -4.68 18.64
N GLY A 142 -6.71 -4.63 17.35
CA GLY A 142 -7.35 -3.70 16.42
C GLY A 142 -8.64 -4.24 15.79
N VAL A 143 -8.99 -3.69 14.64
CA VAL A 143 -10.21 -4.06 13.89
C VAL A 143 -9.97 -5.37 13.13
N ALA A 144 -10.90 -6.32 13.24
CA ALA A 144 -10.85 -7.53 12.42
C ALA A 144 -11.13 -7.19 10.95
N TRP A 145 -10.25 -7.62 10.06
CA TRP A 145 -10.40 -7.44 8.63
C TRP A 145 -10.61 -8.80 7.94
N ASP A 146 -11.68 -8.89 7.18
CA ASP A 146 -12.03 -10.08 6.38
C ASP A 146 -12.42 -9.60 4.98
N PRO A 147 -11.62 -9.89 3.93
CA PRO A 147 -11.85 -9.41 2.57
C PRO A 147 -13.17 -9.88 1.98
N MET A 148 -13.75 -10.96 2.51
CA MET A 148 -15.04 -11.50 2.06
C MET A 148 -16.24 -10.80 2.72
N ARG A 149 -16.02 -10.04 3.79
CA ARG A 149 -17.08 -9.46 4.61
C ARG A 149 -16.95 -7.96 4.84
N VAL A 150 -15.75 -7.40 4.65
CA VAL A 150 -15.51 -5.96 4.79
C VAL A 150 -16.48 -5.16 3.93
N GLN A 151 -17.03 -4.08 4.48
CA GLN A 151 -17.93 -3.20 3.76
C GLN A 151 -17.17 -2.05 3.09
N LEU A 152 -17.72 -1.52 1.99
CA LEU A 152 -17.17 -0.33 1.33
C LEU A 152 -17.01 0.82 2.33
N GLY A 153 -17.97 1.03 3.22
CA GLY A 153 -17.89 2.06 4.25
C GLY A 153 -16.72 1.88 5.21
N GLU A 154 -16.41 0.64 5.59
CA GLU A 154 -15.24 0.33 6.42
C GLU A 154 -13.94 0.62 5.68
N GLN A 155 -13.89 0.30 4.38
CA GLN A 155 -12.73 0.61 3.53
C GLN A 155 -12.53 2.13 3.37
N VAL A 156 -13.59 2.89 3.08
CA VAL A 156 -13.55 4.36 3.01
C VAL A 156 -12.99 4.97 4.31
N VAL A 157 -13.42 4.46 5.46
CA VAL A 157 -12.90 4.93 6.77
C VAL A 157 -11.44 4.52 6.95
N ALA A 158 -11.06 3.31 6.55
CA ALA A 158 -9.69 2.82 6.69
C ALA A 158 -8.71 3.65 5.87
N GLU A 159 -9.02 3.89 4.59
CA GLU A 159 -8.20 4.71 3.69
C GLU A 159 -8.15 6.17 4.16
N GLY A 160 -9.29 6.76 4.47
CA GLY A 160 -9.34 8.16 4.93
C GLY A 160 -8.57 8.41 6.22
N LEU A 161 -8.53 7.46 7.15
CA LEU A 161 -7.72 7.57 8.37
C LEU A 161 -6.23 7.40 8.08
N ALA A 162 -5.85 6.52 7.15
CA ALA A 162 -4.46 6.33 6.74
C ALA A 162 -3.92 7.55 6.00
N ASP A 163 -4.70 8.12 5.08
CA ASP A 163 -4.39 9.38 4.39
C ASP A 163 -4.27 10.55 5.39
N ALA A 164 -5.22 10.69 6.31
CA ALA A 164 -5.17 11.74 7.32
C ALA A 164 -3.93 11.64 8.21
N PHE A 165 -3.55 10.44 8.62
CA PHE A 165 -2.32 10.20 9.38
C PHE A 165 -1.07 10.52 8.58
N ALA A 166 -1.01 10.10 7.32
CA ALA A 166 0.10 10.43 6.44
C ALA A 166 0.21 11.94 6.20
N ALA A 167 -0.93 12.64 6.02
CA ALA A 167 -0.97 14.07 5.83
C ALA A 167 -0.60 14.85 7.11
N GLU A 168 -0.93 14.34 8.30
CA GLU A 168 -0.49 14.94 9.57
C GLU A 168 1.04 14.97 9.67
N LEU A 169 1.72 13.92 9.19
CA LEU A 169 3.17 13.80 9.29
C LEU A 169 3.92 14.45 8.10
N TYR A 170 3.34 14.43 6.89
CA TYR A 170 4.02 14.79 5.64
C TYR A 170 3.30 15.86 4.81
N GLY A 171 2.21 16.45 5.32
CA GLY A 171 1.46 17.50 4.63
C GLY A 171 0.82 17.00 3.33
N GLU A 172 0.86 17.81 2.28
CA GLU A 172 0.25 17.50 0.98
C GLU A 172 0.72 16.16 0.37
N ARG A 173 1.93 15.71 0.70
CA ARG A 173 2.45 14.42 0.22
C ARG A 173 1.76 13.21 0.84
N GLY A 174 1.04 13.40 1.93
CA GLY A 174 0.28 12.35 2.61
C GLY A 174 -1.06 12.03 1.96
N TRP A 175 -1.57 12.90 1.08
CA TRP A 175 -2.80 12.62 0.37
C TRP A 175 -2.57 11.76 -0.86
N THR A 176 -3.52 10.91 -1.18
CA THR A 176 -3.48 10.06 -2.38
C THR A 176 -3.30 10.93 -3.64
N HIS A 177 -2.26 10.66 -4.42
CA HIS A 177 -1.76 11.55 -5.48
C HIS A 177 -2.43 11.36 -6.85
N PHE A 178 -3.15 10.26 -7.06
CA PHE A 178 -3.83 9.96 -8.32
C PHE A 178 -5.31 10.32 -8.32
N VAL A 179 -5.80 10.93 -7.23
CA VAL A 179 -7.17 11.46 -7.15
C VAL A 179 -7.16 12.90 -7.65
N ASP A 180 -7.95 13.20 -8.67
CA ASP A 180 -8.10 14.55 -9.20
C ASP A 180 -9.20 15.35 -8.47
N ASP A 181 -9.16 16.69 -8.63
CA ASP A 181 -10.16 17.59 -8.03
C ASP A 181 -11.58 17.35 -8.57
N ALA A 182 -11.75 16.74 -9.74
CA ALA A 182 -13.05 16.43 -10.32
C ALA A 182 -13.80 15.34 -9.53
N SER A 183 -13.08 14.50 -8.78
CA SER A 183 -13.66 13.47 -7.91
C SER A 183 -14.41 14.02 -6.70
N HIS A 184 -14.29 15.32 -6.37
CA HIS A 184 -14.92 15.95 -5.21
C HIS A 184 -16.38 16.40 -5.43
N GLY A 185 -17.03 16.01 -6.54
CA GLY A 185 -18.40 16.39 -6.85
C GLY A 185 -19.42 15.86 -5.83
N HIS A 186 -20.44 16.68 -5.49
CA HIS A 186 -21.54 16.29 -4.60
C HIS A 186 -22.24 14.99 -5.03
N ASP A 187 -22.22 14.66 -6.31
CA ASP A 187 -22.80 13.44 -6.87
C ASP A 187 -22.02 12.19 -6.44
N VAL A 188 -20.69 12.26 -6.38
CA VAL A 188 -19.82 11.15 -5.91
C VAL A 188 -20.13 10.81 -4.46
N VAL A 189 -20.20 11.80 -3.57
CA VAL A 189 -20.55 11.59 -2.17
C VAL A 189 -21.94 10.96 -2.02
N GLY A 190 -22.91 11.41 -2.84
CA GLY A 190 -24.25 10.85 -2.87
C GLY A 190 -24.29 9.40 -3.30
N LYS A 191 -23.52 9.01 -4.31
CA LYS A 191 -23.37 7.63 -4.78
C LYS A 191 -22.71 6.76 -3.74
N VAL A 192 -21.58 7.18 -3.19
CA VAL A 192 -20.83 6.44 -2.16
C VAL A 192 -21.73 6.17 -0.94
N ARG A 193 -22.48 7.16 -0.46
CA ARG A 193 -23.40 6.99 0.67
C ARG A 193 -24.43 5.86 0.47
N GLN A 194 -24.87 5.62 -0.75
CA GLN A 194 -25.83 4.58 -1.08
C GLN A 194 -25.17 3.19 -1.19
N ALA A 195 -23.83 3.16 -1.31
CA ALA A 195 -23.04 1.97 -1.55
C ALA A 195 -22.27 1.47 -0.31
N LEU A 196 -22.28 2.22 0.81
CA LEU A 196 -21.46 1.95 1.99
C LEU A 196 -21.64 0.53 2.55
N ASP A 197 -22.82 -0.07 2.40
CA ASP A 197 -23.16 -1.42 2.89
C ASP A 197 -22.78 -2.53 1.91
N ILE A 198 -22.21 -2.21 0.73
CA ILE A 198 -21.71 -3.25 -0.18
C ILE A 198 -20.60 -4.01 0.52
N SER A 199 -20.77 -5.33 0.64
CA SER A 199 -19.90 -6.21 1.42
C SER A 199 -19.11 -7.15 0.52
N GLY A 200 -17.82 -7.34 0.88
CA GLY A 200 -16.85 -8.15 0.16
C GLY A 200 -16.10 -7.38 -0.93
N MET A 201 -14.76 -7.41 -0.86
CA MET A 201 -13.88 -6.65 -1.78
C MET A 201 -14.22 -6.90 -3.25
N GLN A 202 -14.54 -8.14 -3.62
CA GLN A 202 -14.90 -8.49 -5.00
C GLN A 202 -16.11 -7.72 -5.55
N HIS A 203 -16.93 -7.11 -4.69
CA HIS A 203 -18.12 -6.36 -5.09
C HIS A 203 -17.89 -4.83 -5.10
N PHE A 204 -16.94 -4.34 -4.35
CA PHE A 204 -16.69 -2.89 -4.26
C PHE A 204 -15.34 -2.42 -4.85
N MET A 205 -14.49 -3.34 -5.31
CA MET A 205 -13.24 -2.94 -5.98
C MET A 205 -13.43 -1.93 -7.12
N PRO A 206 -14.49 -2.01 -7.96
CA PRO A 206 -14.75 -0.98 -8.97
C PRO A 206 -15.00 0.42 -8.40
N TRP A 207 -15.44 0.52 -7.15
CA TRP A 207 -15.63 1.80 -6.45
C TRP A 207 -14.31 2.44 -6.00
N ILE A 208 -13.27 1.63 -5.85
CA ILE A 208 -11.95 2.07 -5.38
C ILE A 208 -11.00 2.29 -6.55
N LEU A 209 -11.00 1.36 -7.50
CA LEU A 209 -10.05 1.34 -8.62
C LEU A 209 -10.65 1.87 -9.93
N GLY A 210 -11.96 2.14 -9.96
CA GLY A 210 -12.68 2.46 -11.17
C GLY A 210 -13.05 1.19 -11.96
N ASP A 211 -13.95 1.35 -12.92
CA ASP A 211 -14.27 0.31 -13.89
C ASP A 211 -13.16 0.26 -14.94
N ALA A 212 -12.46 -0.88 -15.03
CA ALA A 212 -11.42 -1.13 -16.01
C ALA A 212 -12.02 -1.49 -17.38
#